data_3126d3baf7a65579fd8b0a53020e981a
#
_entry.id   3126d3baf7a65579fd8b0a53020e981a
#
_cell.length_a   1.000
_cell.length_b   1.000
_cell.length_c   1.000
_cell.angle_alpha   90.00
_cell.angle_beta   90.00
_cell.angle_gamma   90.00
#
_symmetry.space_group_name_H-M   'P 1'
#
loop_
_entity.id
_entity.type
_entity.pdbx_description
1 polymer ?
#
loop_
_entity_poly.entity_id
_entity_poly.type
_entity_poly.pdbx_seq_one_letter_code
_entity_poly.pdbx_strand_id
1 'polypeptide(L)'
;MKKDAHPFERAQLEGLMTKRFFYTQAFEIYGGVAGLYDYGPSGASLQANIISHWRNHFIIEEDMLELDTTIMTLSDVLKTSGHVDKFADWMVKDVKSGDIYRADHMIENVLEARLKGDEDARKKEAGVQTSSEAAPPAEDKKSKKKAKAVAVKLDDAVATEYRHILAQIDDFSGEQLADLIKKYDIRAPATGNEVSEPTEFNLMFESSIGPTGQTKGYLRPETAQGHFVNFERLLDFNNGRVPFASAQIGKSFRNEISPRAGLLRVREFTMAEIEHFVDPDNKSHPRFKEVASLALPFLPAHVQKGGETTVTKKTIGEAVSSGMVDNETLGYFLGRIFLFLEAIGINTERLRFRQHMDNEMAHYASDCWDAEIHTSYGWIECVGCADRSAFDLTMHSQRTKRDLMVQEPLKEPRVYQKYVPTINKKVLGPFFKKNAKVIEDTIMSMNQDCLQKLQKGLEAGKATVSANGETFDVTKEHVEVEYKTIKESVRNFIPNVIEPSFGIGRIFYALLEHAFWAREEDKE
;
A
#
# COMPACT_ATOMS: atom_id res chain seq x y z
N MET A 1 -8.83 20.74 26.56
CA MET A 1 -7.59 21.55 26.49
C MET A 1 -7.33 21.83 25.02
N LYS A 2 -7.25 23.10 24.60
CA LYS A 2 -6.67 23.40 23.28
C LYS A 2 -5.24 22.89 23.31
N LYS A 3 -4.91 21.94 22.45
CA LYS A 3 -3.53 21.49 22.28
C LYS A 3 -2.80 22.57 21.52
N ASP A 4 -2.09 23.46 22.24
CA ASP A 4 -1.21 24.40 21.60
C ASP A 4 -0.17 23.62 20.79
N ALA A 5 0.01 23.99 19.53
CA ALA A 5 0.98 23.34 18.67
C ALA A 5 2.39 23.77 19.12
N HIS A 6 3.05 22.95 19.93
CA HIS A 6 4.43 23.20 20.31
C HIS A 6 5.35 23.13 19.08
N PRO A 7 6.40 23.96 19.01
CA PRO A 7 7.41 23.82 17.97
C PRO A 7 8.09 22.46 18.09
N PHE A 8 8.53 21.90 16.98
CA PHE A 8 9.27 20.64 16.99
C PHE A 8 10.68 20.85 17.56
N GLU A 9 10.99 20.12 18.63
CA GLU A 9 12.31 20.13 19.29
C GLU A 9 12.97 18.75 19.14
N ARG A 10 13.11 18.29 17.88
CA ARG A 10 13.51 16.94 17.51
C ARG A 10 14.78 16.45 18.22
N ALA A 11 15.85 17.23 18.22
CA ALA A 11 17.11 16.80 18.80
C ALA A 11 17.01 16.54 20.32
N GLN A 12 16.24 17.37 21.04
CA GLN A 12 15.98 17.18 22.46
C GLN A 12 15.10 15.96 22.72
N LEU A 13 14.02 15.80 21.91
CA LEU A 13 13.15 14.62 21.98
C LEU A 13 13.95 13.33 21.77
N GLU A 14 14.68 13.20 20.66
CA GLU A 14 15.43 11.98 20.32
C GLU A 14 16.51 11.67 21.37
N GLY A 15 17.20 12.72 21.85
CA GLY A 15 18.16 12.58 22.94
C GLY A 15 17.51 12.06 24.23
N LEU A 16 16.33 12.59 24.60
CA LEU A 16 15.57 12.12 25.75
C LEU A 16 15.07 10.68 25.57
N MET A 17 14.52 10.34 24.39
CA MET A 17 14.01 9.00 24.11
C MET A 17 15.11 7.94 24.24
N THR A 18 16.28 8.21 23.70
CA THR A 18 17.45 7.31 23.82
C THR A 18 17.94 7.25 25.27
N LYS A 19 18.16 8.40 25.93
CA LYS A 19 18.68 8.48 27.32
C LYS A 19 17.74 7.79 28.33
N ARG A 20 16.42 7.89 28.13
CA ARG A 20 15.41 7.29 29.00
C ARG A 20 14.95 5.91 28.51
N PHE A 21 15.63 5.38 27.52
CA PHE A 21 15.37 4.08 26.92
C PHE A 21 13.88 3.88 26.60
N PHE A 22 13.29 4.83 25.84
CA PHE A 22 12.03 4.57 25.18
C PHE A 22 12.27 3.65 23.99
N TYR A 23 13.24 3.99 23.15
CA TYR A 23 13.77 3.13 22.10
C TYR A 23 15.24 3.48 21.83
N THR A 24 15.99 2.52 21.33
CA THR A 24 17.37 2.69 20.89
C THR A 24 17.68 1.75 19.73
N GLN A 25 18.76 2.02 19.01
CA GLN A 25 19.22 1.12 17.96
C GLN A 25 19.58 -0.25 18.56
N ALA A 26 19.04 -1.32 17.96
CA ALA A 26 19.33 -2.67 18.41
C ALA A 26 20.81 -3.03 18.20
N PHE A 27 21.33 -3.89 19.06
CA PHE A 27 22.72 -4.39 19.01
C PHE A 27 23.80 -3.31 19.16
N GLU A 28 23.54 -2.26 19.89
CA GLU A 28 24.44 -1.11 20.05
C GLU A 28 25.82 -1.53 20.54
N ILE A 29 25.90 -2.48 21.45
CA ILE A 29 27.20 -3.02 21.97
C ILE A 29 28.05 -3.73 20.90
N TYR A 30 27.43 -4.10 19.75
CA TYR A 30 28.12 -4.66 18.59
C TYR A 30 28.25 -3.64 17.44
N GLY A 31 27.98 -2.35 17.70
CA GLY A 31 28.03 -1.28 16.71
C GLY A 31 26.68 -0.93 16.09
N GLY A 32 25.62 -1.62 16.47
CA GLY A 32 24.26 -1.37 16.01
C GLY A 32 23.96 -1.81 14.57
N VAL A 33 22.70 -1.96 14.24
CA VAL A 33 22.23 -2.23 12.87
C VAL A 33 21.16 -1.22 12.50
N ALA A 34 21.40 -0.45 11.45
CA ALA A 34 20.45 0.57 11.00
C ALA A 34 19.08 -0.05 10.67
N GLY A 35 18.00 0.60 11.11
CA GLY A 35 16.63 0.14 10.87
C GLY A 35 16.14 -0.98 11.77
N LEU A 36 16.93 -1.39 12.77
CA LEU A 36 16.50 -2.28 13.84
C LEU A 36 16.54 -1.53 15.17
N TYR A 37 15.45 -1.59 15.91
CA TYR A 37 15.29 -0.85 17.18
C TYR A 37 14.70 -1.73 18.27
N ASP A 38 15.23 -1.57 19.48
CA ASP A 38 14.68 -2.14 20.69
C ASP A 38 13.84 -1.08 21.43
N TYR A 39 12.74 -1.51 22.01
CA TYR A 39 11.91 -0.69 22.89
C TYR A 39 12.21 -1.02 24.33
N GLY A 40 12.61 0.00 25.11
CA GLY A 40 12.84 -0.13 26.53
C GLY A 40 11.53 -0.11 27.34
N PRO A 41 11.62 -0.11 28.70
CA PRO A 41 10.43 -0.25 29.56
C PRO A 41 9.33 0.78 29.27
N SER A 42 9.70 2.06 29.13
CA SER A 42 8.70 3.12 28.83
C SER A 42 8.15 3.02 27.41
N GLY A 43 9.01 2.73 26.44
CA GLY A 43 8.60 2.58 25.05
C GLY A 43 7.70 1.36 24.83
N ALA A 44 8.07 0.22 25.41
CA ALA A 44 7.27 -1.00 25.34
C ALA A 44 5.87 -0.82 25.97
N SER A 45 5.80 -0.14 27.13
CA SER A 45 4.52 0.18 27.77
C SER A 45 3.66 1.11 26.92
N LEU A 46 4.24 2.16 26.33
CA LEU A 46 3.51 3.07 25.46
C LEU A 46 3.01 2.35 24.20
N GLN A 47 3.85 1.52 23.57
CA GLN A 47 3.46 0.74 22.40
C GLN A 47 2.30 -0.23 22.74
N ALA A 48 2.38 -0.92 23.90
CA ALA A 48 1.33 -1.80 24.36
C ALA A 48 0.00 -1.05 24.60
N ASN A 49 0.05 0.17 25.12
CA ASN A 49 -1.14 1.01 25.32
C ASN A 49 -1.76 1.43 23.98
N ILE A 50 -0.94 1.83 22.98
CA ILE A 50 -1.43 2.15 21.63
C ILE A 50 -2.13 0.92 21.03
N ILE A 51 -1.50 -0.25 21.11
CA ILE A 51 -2.06 -1.51 20.61
C ILE A 51 -3.36 -1.87 21.35
N SER A 52 -3.40 -1.72 22.67
CA SER A 52 -4.62 -1.98 23.46
C SER A 52 -5.76 -1.05 23.06
N HIS A 53 -5.47 0.24 22.85
CA HIS A 53 -6.44 1.21 22.35
C HIS A 53 -6.94 0.84 20.95
N TRP A 54 -6.03 0.43 20.06
CA TRP A 54 -6.37 -0.01 18.72
C TRP A 54 -7.30 -1.23 18.74
N ARG A 55 -6.99 -2.25 19.58
CA ARG A 55 -7.83 -3.44 19.75
C ARG A 55 -9.24 -3.09 20.22
N ASN A 56 -9.36 -2.20 21.20
CA ASN A 56 -10.66 -1.77 21.70
C ASN A 56 -11.45 -1.04 20.62
N HIS A 57 -10.80 -0.09 19.92
CA HIS A 57 -11.43 0.77 18.93
C HIS A 57 -11.88 0.04 17.67
N PHE A 58 -11.10 -0.94 17.19
CA PHE A 58 -11.37 -1.66 15.93
C PHE A 58 -11.91 -3.07 16.21
N ILE A 59 -11.22 -3.91 17.00
CA ILE A 59 -11.63 -5.30 17.13
C ILE A 59 -12.90 -5.41 17.98
N ILE A 60 -12.93 -4.76 19.16
CA ILE A 60 -14.04 -4.91 20.10
C ILE A 60 -15.25 -4.08 19.68
N GLU A 61 -15.07 -2.80 19.35
CA GLU A 61 -16.18 -1.90 18.98
C GLU A 61 -16.80 -2.23 17.61
N GLU A 62 -16.03 -2.82 16.70
CA GLU A 62 -16.48 -3.17 15.35
C GLU A 62 -16.77 -4.66 15.16
N ASP A 63 -16.69 -5.45 16.24
CA ASP A 63 -16.97 -6.90 16.23
C ASP A 63 -16.15 -7.67 15.18
N MET A 64 -14.84 -7.35 15.08
CA MET A 64 -13.94 -7.95 14.10
C MET A 64 -13.37 -9.28 14.59
N LEU A 65 -13.09 -10.17 13.66
CA LEU A 65 -12.42 -11.44 13.92
C LEU A 65 -10.91 -11.23 14.05
N GLU A 66 -10.36 -11.39 15.26
CA GLU A 66 -8.91 -11.28 15.44
C GLU A 66 -8.20 -12.55 14.94
N LEU A 67 -7.14 -12.36 14.14
CA LEU A 67 -6.34 -13.41 13.55
C LEU A 67 -4.87 -13.23 13.96
N ASP A 68 -4.18 -14.34 14.20
CA ASP A 68 -2.71 -14.35 14.33
C ASP A 68 -2.12 -15.40 13.40
N THR A 69 -1.26 -14.98 12.48
CA THR A 69 -0.67 -15.84 11.47
C THR A 69 0.86 -15.82 11.52
N THR A 70 1.47 -16.85 10.93
CA THR A 70 2.92 -17.01 10.96
C THR A 70 3.65 -15.87 10.25
N ILE A 71 4.74 -15.40 10.85
CA ILE A 71 5.64 -14.41 10.26
C ILE A 71 6.35 -14.97 9.03
N MET A 72 6.85 -16.21 9.15
CA MET A 72 7.49 -16.92 8.05
C MET A 72 6.43 -17.35 7.05
N THR A 73 6.47 -16.78 5.85
CA THR A 73 5.48 -16.98 4.80
C THR A 73 6.11 -17.72 3.61
N LEU A 74 5.38 -18.68 3.05
CA LEU A 74 5.83 -19.43 1.89
C LEU A 74 6.03 -18.53 0.66
N SER A 75 7.09 -18.81 -0.11
CA SER A 75 7.38 -18.10 -1.36
C SER A 75 6.18 -18.11 -2.33
N ASP A 76 5.45 -19.21 -2.43
CA ASP A 76 4.27 -19.31 -3.31
C ASP A 76 3.16 -18.33 -2.95
N VAL A 77 2.95 -18.02 -1.67
CA VAL A 77 1.97 -17.03 -1.22
C VAL A 77 2.37 -15.63 -1.70
N LEU A 78 3.62 -15.22 -1.40
CA LEU A 78 4.13 -13.90 -1.75
C LEU A 78 4.42 -13.72 -3.25
N LYS A 79 4.62 -14.81 -3.97
CA LYS A 79 4.67 -14.81 -5.43
C LYS A 79 3.29 -14.61 -6.03
N THR A 80 2.26 -15.23 -5.45
CA THR A 80 0.88 -15.09 -5.90
C THR A 80 0.35 -13.67 -5.72
N SER A 81 0.68 -13.01 -4.61
CA SER A 81 0.34 -11.61 -4.36
C SER A 81 1.21 -10.60 -5.13
N GLY A 82 2.28 -11.07 -5.80
CA GLY A 82 3.19 -10.22 -6.59
C GLY A 82 4.39 -9.66 -5.82
N HIS A 83 4.49 -9.86 -4.51
CA HIS A 83 5.59 -9.31 -3.70
C HIS A 83 6.97 -9.83 -4.12
N VAL A 84 7.08 -11.11 -4.50
CA VAL A 84 8.37 -11.67 -4.96
C VAL A 84 8.86 -10.96 -6.23
N ASP A 85 7.94 -10.63 -7.12
CA ASP A 85 8.28 -10.14 -8.47
C ASP A 85 8.29 -8.61 -8.58
N LYS A 86 7.61 -7.88 -7.67
CA LYS A 86 7.37 -6.42 -7.81
C LYS A 86 7.74 -5.59 -6.59
N PHE A 87 7.97 -6.21 -5.43
CA PHE A 87 8.29 -5.48 -4.21
C PHE A 87 9.77 -5.17 -4.13
N ALA A 88 10.21 -4.21 -4.94
CA ALA A 88 11.61 -3.85 -5.08
C ALA A 88 11.77 -2.34 -5.25
N ASP A 89 12.91 -1.83 -4.77
CA ASP A 89 13.36 -0.46 -4.97
C ASP A 89 14.61 -0.43 -5.86
N TRP A 90 14.83 0.68 -6.53
CA TRP A 90 16.04 0.91 -7.31
C TRP A 90 17.18 1.41 -6.43
N MET A 91 18.28 0.68 -6.39
CA MET A 91 19.46 1.08 -5.63
C MET A 91 20.62 1.49 -6.56
N VAL A 92 21.40 2.45 -6.11
CA VAL A 92 22.67 2.85 -6.71
C VAL A 92 23.79 2.78 -5.69
N LYS A 93 25.00 2.53 -6.14
CA LYS A 93 26.19 2.39 -5.31
C LYS A 93 27.21 3.48 -5.66
N ASP A 94 27.73 4.17 -4.65
CA ASP A 94 28.91 5.04 -4.82
C ASP A 94 30.10 4.20 -5.34
N VAL A 95 30.64 4.57 -6.50
CA VAL A 95 31.67 3.77 -7.17
C VAL A 95 33.00 3.71 -6.43
N LYS A 96 33.24 4.63 -5.45
CA LYS A 96 34.49 4.67 -4.68
C LYS A 96 34.31 4.22 -3.24
N SER A 97 33.30 4.72 -2.52
CA SER A 97 33.07 4.37 -1.12
C SER A 97 32.31 3.06 -0.94
N GLY A 98 31.55 2.65 -1.95
CA GLY A 98 30.66 1.49 -1.86
C GLY A 98 29.37 1.74 -1.10
N ASP A 99 29.10 2.97 -0.68
CA ASP A 99 27.85 3.34 -0.02
C ASP A 99 26.66 3.15 -0.96
N ILE A 100 25.53 2.65 -0.42
CA ILE A 100 24.32 2.34 -1.18
C ILE A 100 23.24 3.39 -0.87
N TYR A 101 22.53 3.80 -1.92
CA TYR A 101 21.42 4.77 -1.86
C TYR A 101 20.24 4.26 -2.66
N ARG A 102 19.02 4.66 -2.30
CA ARG A 102 17.86 4.55 -3.19
C ARG A 102 18.00 5.59 -4.29
N ALA A 103 17.83 5.16 -5.53
CA ALA A 103 18.04 6.03 -6.70
C ALA A 103 17.02 7.17 -6.77
N ASP A 104 15.73 6.85 -6.58
CA ASP A 104 14.62 7.79 -6.51
C ASP A 104 14.84 8.87 -5.44
N HIS A 105 15.04 8.48 -4.19
CA HIS A 105 15.27 9.42 -3.09
C HIS A 105 16.52 10.29 -3.28
N MET A 106 17.56 9.76 -3.95
CA MET A 106 18.75 10.55 -4.23
C MET A 106 18.44 11.66 -5.22
N ILE A 107 17.64 11.35 -6.26
CA ILE A 107 17.18 12.31 -7.26
C ILE A 107 16.27 13.35 -6.61
N GLU A 108 15.25 12.91 -5.84
CA GLU A 108 14.33 13.78 -5.11
C GLU A 108 15.06 14.82 -4.27
N ASN A 109 15.96 14.37 -3.40
CA ASN A 109 16.70 15.27 -2.50
C ASN A 109 17.49 16.34 -3.26
N VAL A 110 18.02 16.02 -4.44
CA VAL A 110 18.75 16.97 -5.26
C VAL A 110 17.82 17.96 -5.96
N LEU A 111 16.72 17.47 -6.55
CA LEU A 111 15.78 18.32 -7.28
C LEU A 111 15.01 19.25 -6.31
N GLU A 112 14.59 18.76 -5.15
CA GLU A 112 13.99 19.57 -4.09
C GLU A 112 14.94 20.66 -3.58
N ALA A 113 16.21 20.32 -3.35
CA ALA A 113 17.21 21.29 -2.92
C ALA A 113 17.41 22.39 -3.98
N ARG A 114 17.38 22.03 -5.26
CA ARG A 114 17.49 22.98 -6.39
C ARG A 114 16.26 23.88 -6.48
N LEU A 115 15.03 23.33 -6.34
CA LEU A 115 13.79 24.12 -6.33
C LEU A 115 13.75 25.07 -5.14
N LYS A 116 14.15 24.63 -3.95
CA LYS A 116 14.28 25.49 -2.79
C LYS A 116 15.29 26.62 -3.00
N GLY A 117 16.42 26.32 -3.66
CA GLY A 117 17.40 27.32 -4.03
C GLY A 117 16.85 28.38 -5.01
N ASP A 118 15.99 27.98 -5.96
CA ASP A 118 15.27 28.87 -6.86
C ASP A 118 14.30 29.79 -6.09
N GLU A 119 13.50 29.23 -5.20
CA GLU A 119 12.58 30.01 -4.36
C GLU A 119 13.33 31.06 -3.51
N ASP A 120 14.43 30.66 -2.89
CA ASP A 120 15.26 31.56 -2.09
C ASP A 120 15.90 32.67 -2.95
N ALA A 121 16.32 32.35 -4.17
CA ALA A 121 16.85 33.33 -5.12
C ALA A 121 15.77 34.34 -5.55
N ARG A 122 14.57 33.86 -5.90
CA ARG A 122 13.42 34.70 -6.29
C ARG A 122 12.95 35.61 -5.14
N LYS A 123 12.91 35.10 -3.90
CA LYS A 123 12.58 35.89 -2.69
C LYS A 123 13.59 37.01 -2.46
N LYS A 124 14.89 36.73 -2.66
CA LYS A 124 15.95 37.76 -2.58
C LYS A 124 15.80 38.83 -3.65
N GLU A 125 15.50 38.46 -4.89
CA GLU A 125 15.21 39.43 -5.97
C GLU A 125 13.97 40.30 -5.67
N ALA A 126 12.96 39.70 -5.04
CA ALA A 126 11.73 40.43 -4.65
C ALA A 126 11.87 41.30 -3.39
N GLY A 127 13.07 41.39 -2.80
CA GLY A 127 13.34 42.25 -1.62
C GLY A 127 12.72 41.73 -0.32
N VAL A 128 12.25 40.50 -0.27
CA VAL A 128 11.75 39.86 0.96
C VAL A 128 12.92 39.41 1.79
N GLN A 129 13.12 40.00 2.98
CA GLN A 129 14.12 39.48 3.93
C GLN A 129 13.76 38.07 4.35
N THR A 130 14.56 37.12 3.90
CA THR A 130 14.52 35.76 4.44
C THR A 130 15.08 35.82 5.85
N SER A 131 14.26 35.57 6.87
CA SER A 131 14.75 35.25 8.20
C SER A 131 15.67 34.04 8.06
N SER A 132 16.96 34.23 8.34
CA SER A 132 17.90 33.14 8.47
C SER A 132 17.45 32.29 9.66
N GLU A 133 16.78 31.19 9.43
CA GLU A 133 16.68 30.17 10.46
C GLU A 133 18.09 29.79 10.85
N ALA A 134 18.39 29.92 12.15
CA ALA A 134 19.67 29.60 12.73
C ALA A 134 20.08 28.18 12.32
N ALA A 135 21.35 28.02 11.93
CA ALA A 135 21.93 26.72 11.62
C ALA A 135 21.67 25.76 12.79
N PRO A 136 21.20 24.54 12.54
CA PRO A 136 21.04 23.56 13.60
C PRO A 136 22.40 23.30 14.26
N PRO A 137 22.41 23.03 15.58
CA PRO A 137 23.64 22.73 16.31
C PRO A 137 24.36 21.53 15.71
N ALA A 138 25.68 21.51 15.83
CA ALA A 138 26.60 20.57 15.22
C ALA A 138 26.13 19.11 15.40
N GLU A 139 25.68 18.52 14.33
CA GLU A 139 25.36 17.10 14.26
C GLU A 139 26.64 16.26 14.27
N ASP A 140 26.54 15.08 14.85
CA ASP A 140 27.58 14.05 14.88
C ASP A 140 28.27 13.88 13.52
N LYS A 141 29.59 13.77 13.53
CA LYS A 141 30.48 13.70 12.35
C LYS A 141 30.23 12.52 11.39
N LYS A 142 29.11 11.79 11.53
CA LYS A 142 28.71 10.68 10.65
C LYS A 142 27.39 10.89 9.91
N SER A 143 26.70 12.03 10.06
CA SER A 143 25.50 12.30 9.27
C SER A 143 25.91 12.64 7.83
N LYS A 144 25.52 11.79 6.88
CA LYS A 144 25.71 11.99 5.43
C LYS A 144 25.08 13.34 5.04
N LYS A 145 25.85 14.27 4.48
CA LYS A 145 25.42 15.63 4.12
C LYS A 145 24.21 15.56 3.19
N LYS A 146 23.09 16.18 3.59
CA LYS A 146 22.00 16.47 2.63
C LYS A 146 22.53 17.42 1.57
N ALA A 147 22.00 17.32 0.33
CA ALA A 147 22.27 18.30 -0.72
C ALA A 147 21.93 19.70 -0.19
N LYS A 148 22.91 20.61 -0.20
CA LYS A 148 22.69 21.99 0.25
C LYS A 148 21.96 22.76 -0.85
N ALA A 149 20.84 23.40 -0.50
CA ALA A 149 20.20 24.37 -1.38
C ALA A 149 21.21 25.52 -1.64
N VAL A 150 21.57 25.72 -2.89
CA VAL A 150 22.34 26.88 -3.35
C VAL A 150 21.33 27.83 -3.98
N ALA A 151 21.27 29.08 -3.52
CA ALA A 151 20.34 30.08 -4.05
C ALA A 151 20.73 30.46 -5.50
N VAL A 152 20.22 29.71 -6.45
CA VAL A 152 20.40 29.89 -7.88
C VAL A 152 19.02 29.90 -8.52
N LYS A 153 18.73 30.95 -9.30
CA LYS A 153 17.48 31.05 -10.05
C LYS A 153 17.49 30.07 -11.21
N LEU A 154 16.45 29.25 -11.28
CA LEU A 154 16.21 28.32 -12.38
C LEU A 154 15.38 28.99 -13.49
N ASP A 155 15.52 28.50 -14.71
CA ASP A 155 14.57 28.77 -15.77
C ASP A 155 13.20 28.18 -15.38
N ASP A 156 12.10 28.89 -15.67
CA ASP A 156 10.75 28.44 -15.31
C ASP A 156 10.40 27.09 -15.93
N ALA A 157 10.90 26.80 -17.13
CA ALA A 157 10.72 25.52 -17.79
C ALA A 157 11.43 24.40 -17.02
N VAL A 158 12.65 24.65 -16.52
CA VAL A 158 13.43 23.69 -15.72
C VAL A 158 12.76 23.45 -14.35
N ALA A 159 12.30 24.53 -13.70
CA ALA A 159 11.59 24.39 -12.43
C ALA A 159 10.29 23.58 -12.59
N THR A 160 9.58 23.78 -13.70
CA THR A 160 8.37 23.00 -14.02
C THR A 160 8.72 21.53 -14.31
N GLU A 161 9.79 21.28 -15.05
CA GLU A 161 10.27 19.93 -15.32
C GLU A 161 10.65 19.19 -14.01
N TYR A 162 11.36 19.84 -13.08
CA TYR A 162 11.68 19.25 -11.78
C TYR A 162 10.45 18.87 -10.97
N ARG A 163 9.43 19.74 -10.92
CA ARG A 163 8.17 19.44 -10.25
C ARG A 163 7.45 18.25 -10.91
N HIS A 164 7.50 18.17 -12.23
CA HIS A 164 6.90 17.05 -12.98
C HIS A 164 7.61 15.72 -12.70
N ILE A 165 8.94 15.74 -12.65
CA ILE A 165 9.75 14.56 -12.30
C ILE A 165 9.41 14.12 -10.87
N LEU A 166 9.42 15.04 -9.90
CA LEU A 166 9.13 14.74 -8.51
C LEU A 166 7.71 14.17 -8.30
N ALA A 167 6.76 14.54 -9.14
CA ALA A 167 5.40 14.01 -9.08
C ALA A 167 5.26 12.57 -9.62
N GLN A 168 6.27 12.04 -10.32
CA GLN A 168 6.19 10.75 -11.01
C GLN A 168 7.37 9.81 -10.72
N ILE A 169 8.30 10.21 -9.85
CA ILE A 169 9.59 9.53 -9.70
C ILE A 169 9.46 8.10 -9.18
N ASP A 170 8.44 7.82 -8.39
CA ASP A 170 8.18 6.49 -7.84
C ASP A 170 7.84 5.44 -8.91
N ASP A 171 7.36 5.88 -10.08
CA ASP A 171 7.02 4.99 -11.21
C ASP A 171 8.15 4.79 -12.21
N PHE A 172 9.28 5.47 -12.02
CA PHE A 172 10.36 5.44 -13.00
C PHE A 172 11.12 4.11 -12.98
N SER A 173 11.33 3.55 -14.18
CA SER A 173 12.18 2.38 -14.35
C SER A 173 13.65 2.71 -14.04
N GLY A 174 14.46 1.68 -13.80
CA GLY A 174 15.90 1.87 -13.59
C GLY A 174 16.60 2.62 -14.72
N GLU A 175 16.19 2.42 -15.98
CA GLU A 175 16.70 3.15 -17.14
C GLU A 175 16.36 4.64 -17.07
N GLN A 176 15.10 4.97 -16.75
CA GLN A 176 14.66 6.35 -16.61
C GLN A 176 15.39 7.06 -15.45
N LEU A 177 15.56 6.38 -14.30
CA LEU A 177 16.33 6.91 -13.19
C LEU A 177 17.81 7.11 -13.56
N ALA A 178 18.42 6.19 -14.32
CA ALA A 178 19.78 6.32 -14.83
C ALA A 178 19.94 7.55 -15.73
N ASP A 179 18.97 7.77 -16.62
CA ASP A 179 18.96 8.94 -17.51
C ASP A 179 18.86 10.25 -16.73
N LEU A 180 18.03 10.31 -15.68
CA LEU A 180 17.93 11.49 -14.81
C LEU A 180 19.22 11.74 -14.03
N ILE A 181 19.85 10.69 -13.49
CA ILE A 181 21.13 10.79 -12.79
C ILE A 181 22.19 11.40 -13.71
N LYS A 182 22.27 10.92 -14.94
CA LYS A 182 23.21 11.44 -15.96
C LYS A 182 22.85 12.86 -16.40
N LYS A 183 21.57 13.10 -16.74
CA LYS A 183 21.08 14.40 -17.26
C LYS A 183 21.34 15.54 -16.28
N TYR A 184 21.15 15.30 -14.99
CA TYR A 184 21.27 16.34 -13.96
C TYR A 184 22.58 16.27 -13.16
N ASP A 185 23.53 15.43 -13.56
CA ASP A 185 24.82 15.19 -12.87
C ASP A 185 24.60 14.94 -11.37
N ILE A 186 23.69 14.00 -11.05
CA ILE A 186 23.36 13.66 -9.67
C ILE A 186 24.42 12.72 -9.13
N ARG A 187 24.99 13.07 -7.99
CA ARG A 187 26.12 12.36 -7.38
C ARG A 187 25.80 11.90 -5.97
N ALA A 188 26.60 10.96 -5.46
CA ALA A 188 26.46 10.43 -4.11
C ALA A 188 26.45 11.57 -3.06
N PRO A 189 25.43 11.71 -2.23
CA PRO A 189 25.23 12.90 -1.38
C PRO A 189 26.30 13.06 -0.28
N ALA A 190 26.96 11.98 0.13
CA ALA A 190 28.00 12.04 1.16
C ALA A 190 29.38 12.39 0.61
N THR A 191 29.70 11.97 -0.60
CA THR A 191 31.07 11.99 -1.14
C THR A 191 31.23 12.86 -2.39
N GLY A 192 30.13 13.10 -3.13
CA GLY A 192 30.15 13.75 -4.45
C GLY A 192 30.69 12.86 -5.58
N ASN A 193 30.89 11.57 -5.32
CA ASN A 193 31.36 10.62 -6.33
C ASN A 193 30.25 10.25 -7.32
N GLU A 194 30.63 9.67 -8.44
CA GLU A 194 29.70 9.01 -9.34
C GLU A 194 29.04 7.80 -8.68
N VAL A 195 27.84 7.46 -9.14
CA VAL A 195 27.12 6.28 -8.69
C VAL A 195 26.98 5.27 -9.83
N SER A 196 26.79 4.02 -9.47
CA SER A 196 26.54 2.94 -10.43
C SER A 196 25.20 3.13 -11.17
N GLU A 197 25.00 2.39 -12.23
CA GLU A 197 23.66 2.22 -12.80
C GLU A 197 22.69 1.69 -11.74
N PRO A 198 21.41 2.12 -11.77
CA PRO A 198 20.38 1.61 -10.88
C PRO A 198 20.20 0.08 -11.03
N THR A 199 20.15 -0.60 -9.92
CA THR A 199 19.94 -2.05 -9.85
C THR A 199 18.74 -2.32 -8.95
N GLU A 200 17.86 -3.19 -9.39
CA GLU A 200 16.69 -3.58 -8.62
C GLU A 200 17.10 -4.36 -7.35
N PHE A 201 16.49 -4.01 -6.23
CA PHE A 201 16.72 -4.65 -4.94
C PHE A 201 15.38 -5.04 -4.31
N ASN A 202 15.13 -6.36 -4.19
CA ASN A 202 13.92 -6.85 -3.55
C ASN A 202 13.95 -6.57 -2.03
N LEU A 203 12.87 -6.00 -1.52
CA LEU A 203 12.76 -5.56 -0.12
C LEU A 203 12.38 -6.67 0.86
N MET A 204 12.29 -7.92 0.42
CA MET A 204 11.94 -9.02 1.32
C MET A 204 13.17 -9.72 1.87
N PHE A 205 13.06 -10.21 3.12
CA PHE A 205 14.06 -11.09 3.71
C PHE A 205 13.76 -12.54 3.35
N GLU A 206 14.56 -13.12 2.44
CA GLU A 206 14.46 -14.54 2.06
C GLU A 206 15.07 -15.44 3.14
N SER A 207 14.46 -16.58 3.38
CA SER A 207 14.97 -17.64 4.25
C SER A 207 14.60 -19.02 3.73
N SER A 208 15.31 -20.04 4.20
CA SER A 208 15.01 -21.44 3.90
C SER A 208 14.23 -22.08 5.05
N ILE A 209 13.18 -22.82 4.74
CA ILE A 209 12.36 -23.54 5.71
C ILE A 209 12.77 -25.02 5.71
N GLY A 210 13.12 -25.51 6.88
CA GLY A 210 13.50 -26.91 7.10
C GLY A 210 14.96 -27.24 6.70
N PRO A 211 15.41 -28.45 7.03
CA PRO A 211 16.84 -28.82 6.93
C PRO A 211 17.32 -29.04 5.49
N THR A 212 16.43 -29.28 4.55
CA THR A 212 16.81 -29.53 3.15
C THR A 212 17.06 -28.24 2.38
N GLY A 213 16.61 -27.08 2.89
CA GLY A 213 16.69 -25.80 2.19
C GLY A 213 15.86 -25.70 0.89
N GLN A 214 15.05 -26.71 0.59
CA GLN A 214 14.26 -26.74 -0.65
C GLN A 214 13.00 -25.87 -0.59
N THR A 215 12.45 -25.64 0.60
CA THR A 215 11.29 -24.79 0.77
C THR A 215 11.73 -23.35 1.05
N LYS A 216 11.45 -22.46 0.12
CA LYS A 216 11.72 -21.03 0.27
C LYS A 216 10.60 -20.36 1.03
N GLY A 217 10.98 -19.47 1.94
CA GLY A 217 10.09 -18.58 2.66
C GLY A 217 10.67 -17.21 2.79
N TYR A 218 9.86 -16.29 3.27
CA TYR A 218 10.23 -14.91 3.52
C TYR A 218 9.67 -14.46 4.87
N LEU A 219 10.35 -13.53 5.54
CA LEU A 219 9.71 -12.74 6.58
C LEU A 219 8.68 -11.83 5.92
N ARG A 220 7.42 -11.90 6.35
CA ARG A 220 6.30 -11.21 5.71
C ARG A 220 6.50 -9.70 5.66
N PRO A 221 6.23 -9.02 4.52
CA PRO A 221 6.31 -7.56 4.40
C PRO A 221 5.06 -6.84 4.90
N GLU A 222 3.96 -7.58 5.08
CA GLU A 222 2.62 -7.16 5.55
C GLU A 222 1.92 -8.32 6.24
N THR A 223 0.82 -8.07 6.95
CA THR A 223 0.03 -9.14 7.58
C THR A 223 -1.15 -9.59 6.72
N ALA A 224 -1.53 -8.82 5.69
CA ALA A 224 -2.69 -9.02 4.83
C ALA A 224 -2.80 -10.42 4.24
N GLN A 225 -1.69 -10.97 3.73
CA GLN A 225 -1.70 -12.28 3.07
C GLN A 225 -2.14 -13.42 3.99
N GLY A 226 -1.90 -13.28 5.30
CA GLY A 226 -2.39 -14.23 6.30
C GLY A 226 -3.92 -14.32 6.36
N HIS A 227 -4.61 -13.20 6.14
CA HIS A 227 -6.07 -13.15 6.09
C HIS A 227 -6.60 -13.86 4.83
N PHE A 228 -6.03 -13.57 3.67
CA PHE A 228 -6.49 -14.11 2.40
C PHE A 228 -6.34 -15.63 2.30
N VAL A 229 -5.21 -16.18 2.76
CA VAL A 229 -5.01 -17.65 2.77
C VAL A 229 -5.89 -18.37 3.80
N ASN A 230 -6.44 -17.66 4.77
CA ASN A 230 -7.38 -18.19 5.76
C ASN A 230 -8.84 -17.75 5.51
N PHE A 231 -9.14 -17.12 4.38
CA PHE A 231 -10.46 -16.56 4.07
C PHE A 231 -11.60 -17.56 4.23
N GLU A 232 -11.47 -18.78 3.70
CA GLU A 232 -12.51 -19.81 3.83
C GLU A 232 -12.87 -20.09 5.31
N ARG A 233 -11.85 -20.19 6.18
CA ARG A 233 -12.05 -20.44 7.62
C ARG A 233 -12.69 -19.26 8.34
N LEU A 234 -12.29 -18.04 7.97
CA LEU A 234 -12.87 -16.82 8.51
C LEU A 234 -14.33 -16.67 8.08
N LEU A 235 -14.62 -16.94 6.81
CA LEU A 235 -15.98 -16.93 6.27
C LEU A 235 -16.86 -17.98 6.95
N ASP A 236 -16.36 -19.21 7.13
CA ASP A 236 -17.06 -20.27 7.85
C ASP A 236 -17.34 -19.88 9.31
N PHE A 237 -16.35 -19.29 10.00
CA PHE A 237 -16.50 -18.78 11.35
C PHE A 237 -17.59 -17.70 11.43
N ASN A 238 -17.70 -16.86 10.40
CA ASN A 238 -18.76 -15.86 10.26
C ASN A 238 -20.06 -16.41 9.64
N ASN A 239 -20.27 -17.71 9.66
CA ASN A 239 -21.47 -18.39 9.13
C ASN A 239 -21.73 -18.13 7.65
N GLY A 240 -20.68 -17.99 6.83
CA GLY A 240 -20.76 -17.79 5.38
C GLY A 240 -21.28 -16.42 4.94
N ARG A 241 -21.28 -15.42 5.82
CA ARG A 241 -21.89 -14.11 5.55
C ARG A 241 -20.85 -13.00 5.39
N VAL A 242 -21.17 -12.05 4.51
CA VAL A 242 -20.50 -10.76 4.38
C VAL A 242 -21.54 -9.63 4.59
N PRO A 243 -21.16 -8.40 5.01
CA PRO A 243 -19.78 -8.01 5.30
C PRO A 243 -19.26 -8.56 6.63
N PHE A 244 -17.96 -8.74 6.75
CA PHE A 244 -17.27 -8.96 8.01
C PHE A 244 -15.82 -8.47 7.88
N ALA A 245 -15.16 -8.22 9.00
CA ALA A 245 -13.75 -7.87 9.02
C ALA A 245 -12.93 -8.88 9.82
N SER A 246 -11.71 -9.11 9.40
CA SER A 246 -10.68 -9.72 10.23
C SER A 246 -9.54 -8.75 10.46
N ALA A 247 -8.91 -8.82 11.63
CA ALA A 247 -7.87 -7.90 12.05
C ALA A 247 -6.67 -8.67 12.62
N GLN A 248 -5.46 -8.18 12.35
CA GLN A 248 -4.24 -8.76 12.87
C GLN A 248 -3.27 -7.66 13.32
N ILE A 249 -2.61 -7.91 14.46
CA ILE A 249 -1.48 -7.10 14.94
C ILE A 249 -0.25 -7.99 14.92
N GLY A 250 0.82 -7.56 14.26
CA GLY A 250 2.01 -8.40 14.18
C GLY A 250 3.24 -7.70 13.64
N LYS A 251 4.36 -8.41 13.69
CA LYS A 251 5.61 -7.96 13.08
C LYS A 251 5.59 -8.17 11.57
N SER A 252 6.11 -7.15 10.87
CA SER A 252 6.38 -7.18 9.44
C SER A 252 7.78 -6.67 9.17
N PHE A 253 8.33 -7.00 7.99
CA PHE A 253 9.75 -6.84 7.69
C PHE A 253 9.92 -6.33 6.26
N ARG A 254 10.72 -5.27 6.12
CA ARG A 254 11.13 -4.74 4.82
C ARG A 254 12.61 -4.48 4.83
N ASN A 255 13.37 -5.12 3.97
CA ASN A 255 14.82 -4.99 3.90
C ASN A 255 15.21 -3.64 3.27
N GLU A 256 14.91 -2.57 3.97
CA GLU A 256 15.13 -1.20 3.54
C GLU A 256 16.59 -0.97 3.11
N ILE A 257 16.79 -0.39 1.93
CA ILE A 257 18.12 -0.08 1.38
C ILE A 257 18.86 0.89 2.28
N SER A 258 18.17 1.95 2.74
CA SER A 258 18.77 3.03 3.52
C SER A 258 17.81 3.48 4.62
N PRO A 259 17.66 2.70 5.71
CA PRO A 259 16.80 3.10 6.82
C PRO A 259 17.31 4.41 7.45
N ARG A 260 16.41 5.37 7.63
CA ARG A 260 16.69 6.71 8.14
C ARG A 260 15.53 7.22 8.99
N ALA A 261 15.73 8.37 9.63
CA ALA A 261 14.68 9.04 10.42
C ALA A 261 14.13 8.18 11.58
N GLY A 262 15.01 7.50 12.31
CA GLY A 262 14.65 6.74 13.52
C GLY A 262 13.59 5.67 13.22
N LEU A 263 12.49 5.68 13.95
CA LEU A 263 11.39 4.71 13.82
C LEU A 263 10.52 4.87 12.57
N LEU A 264 10.72 5.93 11.78
CA LEU A 264 9.86 6.22 10.62
C LEU A 264 10.17 5.31 9.42
N ARG A 265 11.42 4.82 9.31
CA ARG A 265 11.81 3.87 8.26
C ARG A 265 12.74 2.80 8.82
N VAL A 266 12.17 1.67 9.12
CA VAL A 266 12.82 0.56 9.83
C VAL A 266 12.66 -0.75 9.05
N ARG A 267 13.51 -1.74 9.36
CA ARG A 267 13.51 -3.06 8.73
C ARG A 267 12.58 -4.07 9.39
N GLU A 268 12.30 -3.86 10.67
CA GLU A 268 11.32 -4.61 11.45
C GLU A 268 10.37 -3.63 12.13
N PHE A 269 9.07 -3.83 11.99
CA PHE A 269 8.05 -2.94 12.55
C PHE A 269 6.79 -3.71 12.95
N THR A 270 6.01 -3.12 13.83
CA THR A 270 4.69 -3.64 14.18
C THR A 270 3.64 -2.97 13.29
N MET A 271 2.83 -3.79 12.63
CA MET A 271 1.64 -3.37 11.89
C MET A 271 0.37 -3.82 12.60
N ALA A 272 -0.69 -3.10 12.37
CA ALA A 272 -2.04 -3.55 12.67
C ALA A 272 -2.87 -3.36 11.40
N GLU A 273 -3.41 -4.44 10.84
CA GLU A 273 -4.14 -4.43 9.58
C GLU A 273 -5.52 -5.03 9.75
N ILE A 274 -6.45 -4.51 8.97
CA ILE A 274 -7.85 -4.93 8.90
C ILE A 274 -8.16 -5.29 7.46
N GLU A 275 -8.75 -6.47 7.25
CA GLU A 275 -9.29 -6.88 5.97
C GLU A 275 -10.82 -6.96 6.10
N HIS A 276 -11.51 -5.94 5.61
CA HIS A 276 -12.97 -5.88 5.63
C HIS A 276 -13.54 -6.38 4.32
N PHE A 277 -14.15 -7.56 4.35
CA PHE A 277 -14.71 -8.25 3.19
C PHE A 277 -16.13 -7.76 2.92
N VAL A 278 -16.37 -7.24 1.71
CA VAL A 278 -17.66 -6.66 1.31
C VAL A 278 -18.17 -7.23 0.00
N ASP A 279 -19.47 -7.16 -0.22
CA ASP A 279 -20.09 -7.43 -1.50
C ASP A 279 -19.60 -6.41 -2.55
N PRO A 280 -19.02 -6.85 -3.70
CA PRO A 280 -18.55 -5.93 -4.74
C PRO A 280 -19.65 -5.04 -5.32
N ASP A 281 -20.92 -5.50 -5.29
CA ASP A 281 -22.07 -4.73 -5.80
C ASP A 281 -22.69 -3.83 -4.71
N ASN A 282 -22.28 -3.98 -3.45
CA ASN A 282 -22.80 -3.18 -2.33
C ASN A 282 -21.70 -2.92 -1.27
N LYS A 283 -21.01 -1.81 -1.44
CA LYS A 283 -20.00 -1.32 -0.48
C LYS A 283 -20.56 -0.27 0.49
N SER A 284 -21.86 -0.31 0.78
CA SER A 284 -22.45 0.50 1.84
C SER A 284 -22.04 -0.03 3.22
N HIS A 285 -21.97 0.87 4.21
CA HIS A 285 -21.62 0.49 5.57
C HIS A 285 -22.77 0.78 6.54
N PRO A 286 -23.23 -0.20 7.36
CA PRO A 286 -24.42 -0.04 8.20
C PRO A 286 -24.29 1.08 9.24
N ARG A 287 -23.06 1.35 9.69
CA ARG A 287 -22.73 2.40 10.67
C ARG A 287 -22.19 3.69 10.02
N PHE A 288 -22.27 3.85 8.70
CA PHE A 288 -21.72 5.02 7.99
C PHE A 288 -22.23 6.36 8.56
N LYS A 289 -23.49 6.40 9.01
CA LYS A 289 -24.09 7.60 9.59
C LYS A 289 -23.37 8.12 10.83
N GLU A 290 -22.64 7.26 11.54
CA GLU A 290 -21.89 7.64 12.75
C GLU A 290 -20.69 8.54 12.43
N VAL A 291 -20.14 8.45 11.25
CA VAL A 291 -18.98 9.22 10.79
C VAL A 291 -19.30 10.21 9.67
N ALA A 292 -20.46 10.11 9.05
CA ALA A 292 -20.81 10.91 7.86
C ALA A 292 -20.70 12.43 8.07
N SER A 293 -20.99 12.92 9.27
CA SER A 293 -20.88 14.37 9.61
C SER A 293 -19.49 14.79 10.06
N LEU A 294 -18.55 13.85 10.23
CA LEU A 294 -17.19 14.16 10.65
C LEU A 294 -16.43 14.85 9.50
N ALA A 295 -15.85 16.02 9.78
CA ALA A 295 -15.10 16.78 8.80
C ALA A 295 -13.61 16.44 8.85
N LEU A 296 -13.08 15.88 7.77
CA LEU A 296 -11.67 15.51 7.62
C LEU A 296 -10.92 16.48 6.71
N PRO A 297 -9.62 16.67 6.96
CA PRO A 297 -8.72 17.44 6.10
C PRO A 297 -8.23 16.58 4.93
N PHE A 298 -8.86 16.69 3.77
CA PHE A 298 -8.54 15.92 2.57
C PHE A 298 -7.57 16.63 1.64
N LEU A 299 -6.61 15.90 1.09
CA LEU A 299 -5.75 16.28 -0.03
C LEU A 299 -6.00 15.33 -1.21
N PRO A 300 -6.97 15.64 -2.09
CA PRO A 300 -7.35 14.74 -3.19
C PRO A 300 -6.28 14.67 -4.29
N ALA A 301 -6.27 13.59 -5.05
CA ALA A 301 -5.33 13.36 -6.15
C ALA A 301 -5.36 14.47 -7.22
N HIS A 302 -6.55 14.98 -7.56
CA HIS A 302 -6.67 16.05 -8.57
C HIS A 302 -6.02 17.37 -8.17
N VAL A 303 -5.97 17.70 -6.87
CA VAL A 303 -5.27 18.88 -6.33
C VAL A 303 -3.76 18.68 -6.47
N GLN A 304 -3.27 17.48 -6.11
CA GLN A 304 -1.85 17.12 -6.22
C GLN A 304 -1.37 17.14 -7.69
N LYS A 305 -2.20 16.64 -8.62
CA LYS A 305 -1.92 16.70 -10.08
C LYS A 305 -1.75 18.13 -10.59
N GLY A 306 -2.40 19.11 -9.95
CA GLY A 306 -2.22 20.56 -10.20
C GLY A 306 -0.95 21.14 -9.61
N GLY A 307 -0.14 20.37 -8.89
CA GLY A 307 1.06 20.83 -8.18
C GLY A 307 0.75 21.56 -6.86
N GLU A 308 -0.48 21.44 -6.36
CA GLU A 308 -0.93 22.07 -5.12
C GLU A 308 -0.96 21.06 -3.96
N THR A 309 -0.79 21.57 -2.75
CA THR A 309 -0.88 20.79 -1.50
C THR A 309 -1.95 21.32 -0.56
N THR A 310 -2.91 22.07 -1.12
CA THR A 310 -3.99 22.70 -0.36
C THR A 310 -4.97 21.65 0.16
N VAL A 311 -5.11 21.59 1.48
CA VAL A 311 -6.03 20.70 2.16
C VAL A 311 -7.42 21.30 2.21
N THR A 312 -8.44 20.52 1.87
CA THR A 312 -9.86 20.94 1.95
C THR A 312 -10.55 20.18 3.08
N LYS A 313 -11.13 20.90 4.05
CA LYS A 313 -12.01 20.28 5.06
C LYS A 313 -13.37 20.00 4.43
N LYS A 314 -13.78 18.73 4.50
CA LYS A 314 -15.05 18.24 3.96
C LYS A 314 -15.60 17.16 4.87
N THR A 315 -16.91 17.07 5.01
CA THR A 315 -17.49 15.94 5.75
C THR A 315 -17.31 14.63 4.95
N ILE A 316 -17.22 13.51 5.65
CA ILE A 316 -17.09 12.20 5.01
C ILE A 316 -18.30 11.93 4.11
N GLY A 317 -19.51 12.30 4.56
CA GLY A 317 -20.73 12.17 3.76
C GLY A 317 -20.68 12.96 2.44
N GLU A 318 -20.16 14.20 2.47
CA GLU A 318 -19.93 15.00 1.26
C GLU A 318 -18.83 14.42 0.38
N ALA A 319 -17.77 13.88 0.97
CA ALA A 319 -16.67 13.27 0.24
C ALA A 319 -17.11 12.03 -0.53
N VAL A 320 -17.89 11.15 0.10
CA VAL A 320 -18.46 9.96 -0.53
C VAL A 320 -19.52 10.33 -1.56
N SER A 321 -20.47 11.19 -1.23
CA SER A 321 -21.56 11.58 -2.16
C SER A 321 -21.07 12.31 -3.39
N SER A 322 -19.93 13.01 -3.32
CA SER A 322 -19.30 13.66 -4.47
C SER A 322 -18.39 12.73 -5.29
N GLY A 323 -18.21 11.48 -4.88
CA GLY A 323 -17.29 10.53 -5.53
C GLY A 323 -15.80 10.85 -5.30
N MET A 324 -15.47 11.70 -4.32
CA MET A 324 -14.08 11.95 -3.94
C MET A 324 -13.49 10.75 -3.19
N VAL A 325 -14.29 10.12 -2.34
CA VAL A 325 -14.02 8.81 -1.72
C VAL A 325 -14.95 7.79 -2.38
N ASP A 326 -14.40 6.70 -2.87
CA ASP A 326 -15.06 5.77 -3.80
C ASP A 326 -16.35 5.16 -3.23
N ASN A 327 -16.38 4.82 -1.92
CA ASN A 327 -17.54 4.16 -1.33
C ASN A 327 -17.70 4.45 0.18
N GLU A 328 -18.88 4.09 0.73
CA GLU A 328 -19.20 4.34 2.15
C GLU A 328 -18.30 3.56 3.11
N THR A 329 -17.93 2.32 2.79
CA THR A 329 -17.10 1.50 3.67
C THR A 329 -15.70 2.08 3.79
N LEU A 330 -15.10 2.51 2.68
CA LEU A 330 -13.82 3.22 2.69
C LEU A 330 -13.93 4.51 3.51
N GLY A 331 -14.96 5.33 3.26
CA GLY A 331 -15.24 6.55 4.02
C GLY A 331 -15.44 6.30 5.52
N TYR A 332 -16.13 5.21 5.87
CA TYR A 332 -16.32 4.81 7.26
C TYR A 332 -14.97 4.57 7.97
N PHE A 333 -14.08 3.81 7.34
CA PHE A 333 -12.77 3.54 7.93
C PHE A 333 -11.88 4.79 8.00
N LEU A 334 -11.95 5.72 7.04
CA LEU A 334 -11.26 7.01 7.17
C LEU A 334 -11.72 7.76 8.42
N GLY A 335 -13.02 7.74 8.71
CA GLY A 335 -13.58 8.32 9.93
C GLY A 335 -13.09 7.61 11.21
N ARG A 336 -13.09 6.27 11.22
CA ARG A 336 -12.60 5.49 12.36
C ARG A 336 -11.10 5.70 12.61
N ILE A 337 -10.30 5.80 11.55
CA ILE A 337 -8.87 6.14 11.64
C ILE A 337 -8.68 7.51 12.29
N PHE A 338 -9.43 8.52 11.85
CA PHE A 338 -9.36 9.86 12.44
C PHE A 338 -9.68 9.84 13.94
N LEU A 339 -10.79 9.20 14.32
CA LEU A 339 -11.23 9.11 15.72
C LEU A 339 -10.21 8.35 16.59
N PHE A 340 -9.61 7.29 16.08
CA PHE A 340 -8.55 6.57 16.77
C PHE A 340 -7.33 7.44 17.01
N LEU A 341 -6.81 8.11 15.97
CA LEU A 341 -5.64 8.97 16.07
C LEU A 341 -5.87 10.15 17.03
N GLU A 342 -7.08 10.75 16.99
CA GLU A 342 -7.47 11.79 17.93
C GLU A 342 -7.52 11.27 19.37
N ALA A 343 -8.13 10.10 19.59
CA ALA A 343 -8.31 9.49 20.92
C ALA A 343 -6.98 9.18 21.61
N ILE A 344 -5.99 8.69 20.86
CA ILE A 344 -4.65 8.41 21.42
C ILE A 344 -3.82 9.67 21.65
N GLY A 345 -4.22 10.81 21.08
CA GLY A 345 -3.61 12.10 21.36
C GLY A 345 -2.84 12.75 20.22
N ILE A 346 -2.97 12.28 19.00
CA ILE A 346 -2.43 12.98 17.82
C ILE A 346 -3.11 14.34 17.67
N ASN A 347 -2.33 15.36 17.38
CA ASN A 347 -2.87 16.70 17.10
C ASN A 347 -3.52 16.71 15.73
N THR A 348 -4.85 16.87 15.69
CA THR A 348 -5.64 16.85 14.45
C THR A 348 -5.35 18.02 13.49
N GLU A 349 -4.77 19.13 13.98
CA GLU A 349 -4.30 20.23 13.13
C GLU A 349 -3.02 19.85 12.33
N ARG A 350 -2.38 18.75 12.71
CA ARG A 350 -1.19 18.16 12.09
C ARG A 350 -1.49 16.81 11.45
N LEU A 351 -2.73 16.57 11.05
CA LEU A 351 -3.20 15.37 10.40
C LEU A 351 -3.87 15.76 9.07
N ARG A 352 -3.64 14.98 8.01
CA ARG A 352 -4.37 15.09 6.74
C ARG A 352 -4.60 13.70 6.15
N PHE A 353 -5.58 13.61 5.25
CA PHE A 353 -5.85 12.42 4.45
C PHE A 353 -5.46 12.72 3.00
N ARG A 354 -4.39 12.08 2.51
CA ARG A 354 -3.88 12.25 1.15
C ARG A 354 -4.32 11.09 0.28
N GLN A 355 -4.97 11.39 -0.84
CA GLN A 355 -5.32 10.38 -1.82
C GLN A 355 -4.11 10.02 -2.68
N HIS A 356 -3.90 8.72 -2.93
CA HIS A 356 -2.91 8.28 -3.91
C HIS A 356 -3.26 8.79 -5.31
N MET A 357 -2.25 9.21 -6.06
CA MET A 357 -2.39 9.50 -7.48
C MET A 357 -2.36 8.19 -8.28
N ASP A 358 -2.79 8.23 -9.55
CA ASP A 358 -2.89 7.03 -10.38
C ASP A 358 -1.57 6.27 -10.52
N ASN A 359 -0.45 7.00 -10.47
CA ASN A 359 0.90 6.47 -10.56
C ASN A 359 1.46 5.87 -9.26
N GLU A 360 0.88 6.25 -8.11
CA GLU A 360 1.24 5.70 -6.79
C GLU A 360 0.33 4.53 -6.38
N MET A 361 -0.81 4.42 -7.04
CA MET A 361 -1.83 3.44 -6.66
C MET A 361 -1.32 2.02 -6.92
N ALA A 362 -1.34 1.18 -5.88
CA ALA A 362 -1.03 -0.23 -6.04
C ALA A 362 -1.93 -0.86 -7.12
N HIS A 363 -1.37 -1.72 -7.95
CA HIS A 363 -2.06 -2.32 -9.11
C HIS A 363 -3.34 -3.09 -8.77
N TYR A 364 -3.60 -3.34 -7.51
CA TYR A 364 -4.79 -4.03 -6.99
C TYR A 364 -5.83 -3.08 -6.38
N ALA A 365 -5.50 -1.81 -6.14
CA ALA A 365 -6.38 -0.86 -5.48
C ALA A 365 -7.23 -0.06 -6.47
N SER A 366 -8.49 0.21 -6.12
CA SER A 366 -9.38 1.11 -6.86
C SER A 366 -9.39 2.53 -6.29
N ASP A 367 -9.15 2.69 -4.99
CA ASP A 367 -8.95 3.96 -4.28
C ASP A 367 -8.08 3.73 -3.04
N CYS A 368 -7.23 4.68 -2.71
CA CYS A 368 -6.32 4.60 -1.56
C CYS A 368 -6.10 5.97 -0.95
N TRP A 369 -6.15 6.03 0.38
CA TRP A 369 -5.96 7.23 1.18
C TRP A 369 -4.99 6.98 2.31
N ASP A 370 -4.02 7.88 2.50
CA ASP A 370 -3.09 7.86 3.61
C ASP A 370 -3.49 8.86 4.68
N ALA A 371 -3.59 8.42 5.94
CA ALA A 371 -3.56 9.34 7.06
C ALA A 371 -2.11 9.71 7.33
N GLU A 372 -1.74 10.92 6.93
CA GLU A 372 -0.42 11.49 7.12
C GLU A 372 -0.39 12.41 8.32
N ILE A 373 0.64 12.24 9.17
CA ILE A 373 0.85 13.06 10.36
C ILE A 373 2.08 13.95 10.13
N HIS A 374 1.92 15.24 10.36
CA HIS A 374 3.01 16.22 10.22
C HIS A 374 3.95 16.14 11.42
N THR A 375 5.21 15.84 11.15
CA THR A 375 6.31 15.74 12.11
C THR A 375 7.45 16.69 11.72
N SER A 376 8.51 16.72 12.51
CA SER A 376 9.74 17.44 12.16
C SER A 376 10.45 16.90 10.91
N TYR A 377 10.07 15.72 10.45
CA TYR A 377 10.51 15.11 9.20
C TYR A 377 9.60 15.42 8.01
N GLY A 378 8.54 16.20 8.22
CA GLY A 378 7.50 16.48 7.23
C GLY A 378 6.26 15.63 7.44
N TRP A 379 5.45 15.51 6.39
CA TRP A 379 4.28 14.65 6.38
C TRP A 379 4.69 13.19 6.26
N ILE A 380 4.24 12.36 7.19
CA ILE A 380 4.57 10.95 7.28
C ILE A 380 3.29 10.14 7.21
N GLU A 381 3.20 9.27 6.25
CA GLU A 381 2.16 8.24 6.16
C GLU A 381 2.25 7.34 7.39
N CYS A 382 1.19 7.31 8.19
CA CYS A 382 1.08 6.50 9.40
C CYS A 382 0.04 5.40 9.28
N VAL A 383 -0.99 5.63 8.46
CA VAL A 383 -2.06 4.67 8.18
C VAL A 383 -2.42 4.76 6.70
N GLY A 384 -2.35 3.65 5.98
CA GLY A 384 -2.94 3.50 4.66
C GLY A 384 -4.37 2.97 4.78
N CYS A 385 -5.28 3.37 3.88
CA CYS A 385 -6.63 2.83 3.79
C CYS A 385 -7.01 2.65 2.32
N ALA A 386 -7.05 1.42 1.85
CA ALA A 386 -7.22 1.09 0.45
C ALA A 386 -8.46 0.22 0.19
N ASP A 387 -9.09 0.40 -0.96
CA ASP A 387 -9.99 -0.58 -1.55
C ASP A 387 -9.17 -1.47 -2.50
N ARG A 388 -8.82 -2.68 -2.05
CA ARG A 388 -8.02 -3.67 -2.79
C ARG A 388 -8.81 -4.41 -3.85
N SER A 389 -10.08 -4.10 -4.02
CA SER A 389 -11.00 -4.86 -4.88
C SER A 389 -11.02 -6.35 -4.52
N ALA A 390 -11.18 -7.24 -5.50
CA ALA A 390 -11.15 -8.70 -5.30
C ALA A 390 -9.80 -9.32 -5.69
N PHE A 391 -8.73 -8.53 -5.80
CA PHE A 391 -7.47 -8.96 -6.40
C PHE A 391 -6.84 -10.16 -5.70
N ASP A 392 -6.54 -10.04 -4.41
CA ASP A 392 -5.79 -11.08 -3.68
C ASP A 392 -6.54 -12.42 -3.65
N LEU A 393 -7.82 -12.41 -3.31
CA LEU A 393 -8.65 -13.62 -3.29
C LEU A 393 -8.75 -14.26 -4.68
N THR A 394 -8.85 -13.46 -5.74
CA THR A 394 -8.86 -13.95 -7.12
C THR A 394 -7.53 -14.62 -7.48
N MET A 395 -6.41 -13.98 -7.16
CA MET A 395 -5.08 -14.53 -7.46
C MET A 395 -4.81 -15.83 -6.70
N HIS A 396 -5.15 -15.88 -5.41
CA HIS A 396 -5.03 -17.09 -4.60
C HIS A 396 -5.97 -18.20 -5.08
N SER A 397 -7.21 -17.89 -5.47
CA SER A 397 -8.14 -18.85 -6.07
C SER A 397 -7.56 -19.46 -7.35
N GLN A 398 -7.06 -18.63 -8.24
CA GLN A 398 -6.46 -19.06 -9.51
C GLN A 398 -5.22 -19.93 -9.28
N ARG A 399 -4.35 -19.56 -8.34
CA ARG A 399 -3.12 -20.28 -8.02
C ARG A 399 -3.38 -21.64 -7.39
N THR A 400 -4.29 -21.68 -6.41
CA THR A 400 -4.55 -22.88 -5.60
C THR A 400 -5.63 -23.79 -6.17
N LYS A 401 -6.41 -23.32 -7.14
CA LYS A 401 -7.63 -23.97 -7.67
C LYS A 401 -8.71 -24.17 -6.60
N ARG A 402 -8.71 -23.34 -5.57
CA ARG A 402 -9.76 -23.27 -4.55
C ARG A 402 -10.62 -22.05 -4.82
N ASP A 403 -11.93 -22.20 -4.62
CA ASP A 403 -12.90 -21.14 -4.83
C ASP A 403 -13.02 -20.27 -3.58
N LEU A 404 -12.15 -19.24 -3.44
CA LEU A 404 -12.22 -18.26 -2.34
C LEU A 404 -13.37 -17.28 -2.60
N MET A 405 -14.60 -17.76 -2.47
CA MET A 405 -15.80 -16.99 -2.80
C MET A 405 -16.89 -17.15 -1.74
N VAL A 406 -17.79 -16.19 -1.71
CA VAL A 406 -19.02 -16.23 -0.91
C VAL A 406 -20.12 -16.91 -1.71
N GLN A 407 -20.86 -17.79 -1.06
CA GLN A 407 -22.05 -18.44 -1.59
C GLN A 407 -23.29 -17.91 -0.84
N GLU A 408 -23.93 -16.91 -1.42
CA GLU A 408 -25.09 -16.26 -0.82
C GLU A 408 -26.40 -16.89 -1.32
N PRO A 409 -27.24 -17.49 -0.45
CA PRO A 409 -28.56 -17.94 -0.85
C PRO A 409 -29.44 -16.78 -1.28
N LEU A 410 -29.99 -16.84 -2.48
CA LEU A 410 -30.94 -15.86 -2.97
C LEU A 410 -32.28 -16.03 -2.28
N LYS A 411 -32.92 -14.94 -1.84
CA LYS A 411 -34.28 -14.95 -1.26
C LYS A 411 -35.30 -15.52 -2.22
N GLU A 412 -35.18 -15.14 -3.50
CA GLU A 412 -35.95 -15.69 -4.60
C GLU A 412 -34.99 -16.17 -5.69
N PRO A 413 -35.13 -17.41 -6.18
CA PRO A 413 -34.28 -17.90 -7.25
C PRO A 413 -34.42 -17.05 -8.50
N ARG A 414 -33.30 -16.65 -9.09
CA ARG A 414 -33.27 -16.01 -10.41
C ARG A 414 -33.52 -17.06 -11.47
N VAL A 415 -34.51 -16.81 -12.33
CA VAL A 415 -34.80 -17.67 -13.48
C VAL A 415 -34.50 -16.89 -14.74
N TYR A 416 -33.54 -17.34 -15.50
CA TYR A 416 -33.15 -16.72 -16.77
C TYR A 416 -32.74 -17.78 -17.78
N GLN A 417 -32.71 -17.40 -19.04
CA GLN A 417 -32.29 -18.30 -20.11
C GLN A 417 -30.90 -17.89 -20.61
N LYS A 418 -30.04 -18.89 -20.83
CA LYS A 418 -28.72 -18.69 -21.41
C LYS A 418 -28.28 -19.87 -22.26
N TYR A 419 -27.38 -19.60 -23.20
CA TYR A 419 -26.65 -20.62 -23.93
C TYR A 419 -25.63 -21.30 -23.03
N VAL A 420 -25.70 -22.62 -22.93
CA VAL A 420 -24.81 -23.44 -22.08
C VAL A 420 -24.08 -24.42 -22.99
N PRO A 421 -22.75 -24.32 -23.13
CA PRO A 421 -21.96 -25.30 -23.85
C PRO A 421 -21.70 -26.54 -22.99
N THR A 422 -21.81 -27.71 -23.59
CA THR A 422 -21.46 -29.00 -22.99
C THR A 422 -20.39 -29.65 -23.85
N ILE A 423 -19.19 -29.84 -23.30
CA ILE A 423 -18.04 -30.40 -24.03
C ILE A 423 -18.03 -31.93 -23.89
N ASN A 424 -17.98 -32.60 -25.02
CA ASN A 424 -17.76 -34.04 -25.04
C ASN A 424 -16.24 -34.36 -25.02
N LYS A 425 -15.67 -34.39 -23.81
CA LYS A 425 -14.23 -34.62 -23.62
C LYS A 425 -13.71 -35.92 -24.20
N LYS A 426 -14.59 -36.96 -24.29
CA LYS A 426 -14.24 -38.28 -24.83
C LYS A 426 -14.00 -38.26 -26.34
N VAL A 427 -14.61 -37.29 -27.04
CA VAL A 427 -14.46 -37.11 -28.48
C VAL A 427 -13.49 -35.97 -28.80
N LEU A 428 -13.62 -34.86 -28.09
CA LEU A 428 -12.78 -33.65 -28.29
C LEU A 428 -11.28 -33.97 -28.07
N GLY A 429 -10.97 -34.68 -26.97
CA GLY A 429 -9.58 -35.03 -26.60
C GLY A 429 -8.84 -35.83 -27.67
N PRO A 430 -9.33 -37.00 -28.09
CA PRO A 430 -8.69 -37.82 -29.13
C PRO A 430 -8.60 -37.11 -30.49
N PHE A 431 -9.59 -36.28 -30.84
CA PHE A 431 -9.65 -35.60 -32.14
C PHE A 431 -8.66 -34.46 -32.23
N PHE A 432 -8.68 -33.52 -31.26
CA PHE A 432 -7.83 -32.32 -31.28
C PHE A 432 -6.50 -32.46 -30.51
N LYS A 433 -6.27 -33.56 -29.83
CA LYS A 433 -5.01 -33.91 -29.12
C LYS A 433 -4.51 -32.75 -28.25
N LYS A 434 -3.33 -32.20 -28.54
CA LYS A 434 -2.70 -31.10 -27.79
C LYS A 434 -3.53 -29.80 -27.76
N ASN A 435 -4.41 -29.61 -28.76
CA ASN A 435 -5.23 -28.40 -28.88
C ASN A 435 -6.59 -28.54 -28.17
N ALA A 436 -6.97 -29.74 -27.70
CA ALA A 436 -8.27 -30.01 -27.10
C ALA A 436 -8.54 -29.13 -25.88
N LYS A 437 -7.56 -28.96 -25.01
CA LYS A 437 -7.70 -28.13 -23.81
C LYS A 437 -7.90 -26.65 -24.14
N VAL A 438 -7.16 -26.13 -25.11
CA VAL A 438 -7.27 -24.72 -25.54
C VAL A 438 -8.65 -24.45 -26.16
N ILE A 439 -9.16 -25.39 -26.97
CA ILE A 439 -10.50 -25.30 -27.57
C ILE A 439 -11.57 -25.33 -26.47
N GLU A 440 -11.47 -26.25 -25.51
CA GLU A 440 -12.37 -26.34 -24.35
C GLU A 440 -12.40 -25.00 -23.59
N ASP A 441 -11.24 -24.49 -23.19
CA ASP A 441 -11.13 -23.25 -22.43
C ASP A 441 -11.68 -22.04 -23.21
N THR A 442 -11.44 -21.99 -24.54
CA THR A 442 -11.99 -20.96 -25.42
C THR A 442 -13.52 -21.01 -25.46
N ILE A 443 -14.11 -22.18 -25.67
CA ILE A 443 -15.57 -22.33 -25.74
C ILE A 443 -16.21 -21.98 -24.39
N MET A 444 -15.62 -22.42 -23.28
CA MET A 444 -16.14 -22.15 -21.95
C MET A 444 -16.04 -20.67 -21.55
N SER A 445 -15.14 -19.91 -22.15
CA SER A 445 -14.98 -18.46 -21.94
C SER A 445 -15.80 -17.59 -22.89
N MET A 446 -16.54 -18.17 -23.86
CA MET A 446 -17.36 -17.43 -24.82
C MET A 446 -18.52 -16.68 -24.14
N ASN A 447 -18.77 -15.45 -24.56
CA ASN A 447 -19.97 -14.72 -24.18
C ASN A 447 -21.22 -15.29 -24.86
N GLN A 448 -22.43 -14.87 -24.43
CA GLN A 448 -23.70 -15.40 -24.89
C GLN A 448 -23.93 -15.22 -26.40
N ASP A 449 -23.45 -14.10 -26.97
CA ASP A 449 -23.56 -13.85 -28.43
C ASP A 449 -22.68 -14.82 -29.22
N CYS A 450 -21.48 -15.10 -28.74
CA CYS A 450 -20.58 -16.08 -29.37
C CYS A 450 -21.14 -17.49 -29.25
N LEU A 451 -21.68 -17.87 -28.09
CA LEU A 451 -22.34 -19.18 -27.90
C LEU A 451 -23.57 -19.35 -28.79
N GLN A 452 -24.37 -18.28 -28.99
CA GLN A 452 -25.50 -18.32 -29.94
C GLN A 452 -25.02 -18.55 -31.37
N LYS A 453 -23.95 -17.87 -31.80
CA LYS A 453 -23.36 -18.09 -33.13
C LYS A 453 -22.77 -19.51 -33.25
N LEU A 454 -22.13 -19.98 -32.22
CA LEU A 454 -21.60 -21.34 -32.17
C LEU A 454 -22.73 -22.37 -32.33
N GLN A 455 -23.85 -22.21 -31.60
CA GLN A 455 -25.01 -23.08 -31.71
C GLN A 455 -25.55 -23.13 -33.16
N LYS A 456 -25.78 -21.96 -33.77
CA LYS A 456 -26.27 -21.89 -35.16
C LYS A 456 -25.30 -22.57 -36.13
N GLY A 457 -23.99 -22.41 -35.97
CA GLY A 457 -23.00 -23.09 -36.77
C GLY A 457 -23.02 -24.62 -36.58
N LEU A 458 -23.18 -25.09 -35.35
CA LEU A 458 -23.31 -26.52 -35.04
C LEU A 458 -24.63 -27.12 -35.62
N GLU A 459 -25.71 -26.36 -35.64
CA GLU A 459 -26.98 -26.76 -36.31
C GLU A 459 -26.82 -26.87 -37.81
N ALA A 460 -25.98 -26.05 -38.43
CA ALA A 460 -25.63 -26.10 -39.86
C ALA A 460 -24.58 -27.21 -40.20
N GLY A 461 -24.15 -27.99 -39.18
CA GLY A 461 -23.24 -29.12 -39.33
C GLY A 461 -21.86 -28.90 -38.69
N LYS A 462 -21.30 -27.71 -38.78
CA LYS A 462 -20.03 -27.37 -38.16
C LYS A 462 -19.94 -25.89 -37.79
N ALA A 463 -19.12 -25.60 -36.78
CA ALA A 463 -18.78 -24.24 -36.39
C ALA A 463 -17.25 -24.10 -36.23
N THR A 464 -16.75 -22.88 -36.47
CA THR A 464 -15.32 -22.59 -36.35
C THR A 464 -15.05 -21.87 -35.04
N VAL A 465 -14.07 -22.36 -34.28
CA VAL A 465 -13.57 -21.77 -33.03
C VAL A 465 -12.15 -21.30 -33.26
N SER A 466 -11.88 -20.04 -32.98
CA SER A 466 -10.51 -19.48 -33.03
C SER A 466 -9.87 -19.53 -31.65
N ALA A 467 -8.76 -20.22 -31.54
CA ALA A 467 -8.02 -20.39 -30.31
C ALA A 467 -6.49 -20.29 -30.56
N ASN A 468 -5.77 -19.49 -29.79
CA ASN A 468 -4.31 -19.27 -29.95
C ASN A 468 -3.86 -18.91 -31.38
N GLY A 469 -4.67 -18.13 -32.12
CA GLY A 469 -4.35 -17.72 -33.50
C GLY A 469 -4.63 -18.78 -34.57
N GLU A 470 -5.06 -19.98 -34.18
CA GLU A 470 -5.49 -21.04 -35.09
C GLU A 470 -7.01 -21.18 -35.08
N THR A 471 -7.57 -21.72 -36.15
CA THR A 471 -9.00 -21.98 -36.28
C THR A 471 -9.30 -23.47 -36.31
N PHE A 472 -10.32 -23.90 -35.58
CA PHE A 472 -10.69 -25.30 -35.43
C PHE A 472 -12.16 -25.48 -35.76
N ASP A 473 -12.47 -26.44 -36.63
CA ASP A 473 -13.84 -26.83 -36.95
C ASP A 473 -14.35 -27.82 -35.91
N VAL A 474 -15.38 -27.42 -35.16
CA VAL A 474 -16.07 -28.25 -34.18
C VAL A 474 -17.47 -28.66 -34.69
N THR A 475 -17.90 -29.83 -34.28
CA THR A 475 -19.22 -30.39 -34.62
C THR A 475 -20.01 -30.71 -33.34
N LYS A 476 -21.29 -31.08 -33.50
CA LYS A 476 -22.15 -31.51 -32.38
C LYS A 476 -21.60 -32.69 -31.60
N GLU A 477 -20.73 -33.52 -32.20
CA GLU A 477 -20.07 -34.61 -31.49
C GLU A 477 -19.02 -34.11 -30.48
N HIS A 478 -18.39 -32.95 -30.74
CA HIS A 478 -17.37 -32.33 -29.92
C HIS A 478 -17.97 -31.43 -28.81
N VAL A 479 -19.00 -30.66 -29.17
CA VAL A 479 -19.64 -29.71 -28.26
C VAL A 479 -21.14 -29.55 -28.63
N GLU A 480 -21.96 -29.52 -27.61
CA GLU A 480 -23.39 -29.20 -27.72
C GLU A 480 -23.64 -27.86 -27.04
N VAL A 481 -24.41 -26.98 -27.64
CA VAL A 481 -24.81 -25.69 -27.06
C VAL A 481 -26.33 -25.62 -27.00
N GLU A 482 -26.86 -25.59 -25.79
CA GLU A 482 -28.32 -25.56 -25.57
C GLU A 482 -28.71 -24.24 -24.94
N TYR A 483 -29.89 -23.72 -25.36
CA TYR A 483 -30.53 -22.58 -24.73
C TYR A 483 -31.41 -23.07 -23.59
N LYS A 484 -30.85 -22.97 -22.33
CA LYS A 484 -31.48 -23.57 -21.15
C LYS A 484 -32.03 -22.50 -20.21
N THR A 485 -33.15 -22.82 -19.58
CA THR A 485 -33.62 -22.08 -18.41
C THR A 485 -32.75 -22.49 -17.20
N ILE A 486 -32.03 -21.54 -16.64
CA ILE A 486 -31.23 -21.68 -15.45
C ILE A 486 -32.02 -21.15 -14.26
N LYS A 487 -32.13 -21.95 -13.22
CA LYS A 487 -32.64 -21.53 -11.93
C LYS A 487 -31.47 -21.40 -10.96
N GLU A 488 -31.09 -20.18 -10.67
CA GLU A 488 -29.99 -19.87 -9.77
C GLU A 488 -30.55 -19.57 -8.39
N SER A 489 -30.26 -20.41 -7.42
CA SER A 489 -30.70 -20.26 -6.02
C SER A 489 -29.61 -19.71 -5.11
N VAL A 490 -28.36 -19.61 -5.61
CA VAL A 490 -27.19 -19.14 -4.87
C VAL A 490 -26.42 -18.17 -5.78
N ARG A 491 -26.08 -17.01 -5.25
CA ARG A 491 -25.17 -16.06 -5.88
C ARG A 491 -23.76 -16.35 -5.40
N ASN A 492 -22.85 -16.59 -6.33
CA ASN A 492 -21.42 -16.77 -6.03
C ASN A 492 -20.67 -15.50 -6.41
N PHE A 493 -19.83 -14.99 -5.51
CA PHE A 493 -18.99 -13.84 -5.81
C PHE A 493 -17.71 -13.85 -4.96
N ILE A 494 -16.65 -13.28 -5.48
CA ILE A 494 -15.43 -13.01 -4.71
C ILE A 494 -15.61 -11.64 -4.06
N PRO A 495 -15.52 -11.51 -2.72
CA PRO A 495 -15.71 -10.22 -2.06
C PRO A 495 -14.58 -9.26 -2.38
N ASN A 496 -14.89 -7.97 -2.38
CA ASN A 496 -13.89 -6.92 -2.34
C ASN A 496 -13.38 -6.74 -0.91
N VAL A 497 -12.21 -6.14 -0.80
CA VAL A 497 -11.52 -5.96 0.49
C VAL A 497 -11.21 -4.49 0.70
N ILE A 498 -11.64 -3.94 1.83
CA ILE A 498 -11.23 -2.62 2.30
C ILE A 498 -10.20 -2.83 3.40
N GLU A 499 -9.01 -2.27 3.22
CA GLU A 499 -7.84 -2.49 4.07
C GLU A 499 -7.36 -1.20 4.74
N PRO A 500 -7.63 -0.99 6.03
CA PRO A 500 -6.86 -0.08 6.88
C PRO A 500 -5.59 -0.75 7.41
N SER A 501 -4.42 -0.12 7.17
CA SER A 501 -3.10 -0.61 7.57
C SER A 501 -2.34 0.42 8.40
N PHE A 502 -1.99 0.08 9.64
CA PHE A 502 -1.43 1.00 10.64
C PHE A 502 0.03 0.69 10.91
N GLY A 503 0.90 1.66 10.65
CA GLY A 503 2.31 1.63 11.05
C GLY A 503 2.48 2.06 12.52
N ILE A 504 2.40 1.13 13.46
CA ILE A 504 2.40 1.43 14.91
C ILE A 504 3.65 2.21 15.35
N GLY A 505 4.82 1.89 14.79
CA GLY A 505 6.06 2.62 15.11
C GLY A 505 6.06 4.08 14.62
N ARG A 506 5.45 4.37 13.47
CA ARG A 506 5.28 5.73 12.96
C ARG A 506 4.31 6.54 13.82
N ILE A 507 3.17 5.94 14.18
CA ILE A 507 2.19 6.54 15.10
C ILE A 507 2.82 6.82 16.47
N PHE A 508 3.59 5.86 17.00
CA PHE A 508 4.33 5.98 18.27
C PHE A 508 5.27 7.20 18.26
N TYR A 509 6.07 7.35 17.21
CA TYR A 509 6.98 8.48 17.08
C TYR A 509 6.24 9.81 16.96
N ALA A 510 5.23 9.87 16.09
CA ALA A 510 4.42 11.08 15.87
C ALA A 510 3.69 11.51 17.16
N LEU A 511 3.16 10.55 17.94
CA LEU A 511 2.53 10.82 19.22
C LEU A 511 3.51 11.44 20.22
N LEU A 512 4.72 10.87 20.35
CA LEU A 512 5.76 11.40 21.22
C LEU A 512 6.14 12.83 20.81
N GLU A 513 6.33 13.08 19.51
CA GLU A 513 6.72 14.39 19.01
C GLU A 513 5.60 15.44 19.19
N HIS A 514 4.33 15.06 19.02
CA HIS A 514 3.19 15.93 19.26
C HIS A 514 2.95 16.24 20.74
N ALA A 515 3.37 15.35 21.64
CA ALA A 515 3.22 15.52 23.08
C ALA A 515 4.43 16.16 23.75
N PHE A 516 5.59 16.19 23.07
CA PHE A 516 6.84 16.69 23.64
C PHE A 516 6.91 18.22 23.63
N TRP A 517 7.39 18.76 24.73
CA TRP A 517 7.81 20.16 24.86
C TRP A 517 8.83 20.29 25.98
N ALA A 518 9.82 21.15 25.81
CA ALA A 518 10.81 21.46 26.85
C ALA A 518 10.36 22.68 27.66
N ARG A 519 10.48 22.61 28.98
CA ARG A 519 10.26 23.80 29.82
C ARG A 519 11.37 24.81 29.60
N GLU A 520 11.06 26.10 29.80
CA GLU A 520 12.09 27.14 29.69
C GLU A 520 13.29 26.89 30.61
N GLU A 521 13.03 26.33 31.80
CA GLU A 521 14.02 25.99 32.81
C GLU A 521 14.92 24.80 32.39
N ASP A 522 14.48 23.96 31.45
CA ASP A 522 15.20 22.77 30.98
C ASP A 522 15.96 23.03 29.66
N LYS A 523 15.99 24.28 29.18
CA LYS A 523 16.64 24.65 27.91
C LYS A 523 18.13 24.98 28.02
N GLU A 524 18.73 24.88 29.21
CA GLU A 524 20.18 25.11 29.45
C GLU A 524 21.06 23.90 29.15
#